data_21e46233eddd5c13378498910e423726
#
_entry.id   21e46233eddd5c13378498910e423726
#
_cell.length_a   1.000
_cell.length_b   1.000
_cell.length_c   1.000
_cell.angle_alpha   90.00
_cell.angle_beta   90.00
_cell.angle_gamma   90.00
#
_symmetry.space_group_name_H-M   'P 1'
#
loop_
_entity.id
_entity.type
_entity.pdbx_description
1 polymer ?
#
loop_
_entity_poly.entity_id
_entity_poly.type
_entity_poly.pdbx_seq_one_letter_code
_entity_poly.pdbx_strand_id
1 'polypeptide(L)'
;MADDELGISEDDVDELSELFHLASNFVRSSTNSFNQEQLLYLYARFKQANDGPCFVSKPGMFDFQGKKKWEAWKSLENKTREEAMKEYTSKVTLTVPDWNLQFDRRQAGDGWVGVSTMSNTDTVIEDRNKTAFDWCKDGDTKHLLHYLKTTKTNVNKQDENGMTLLHWTCDRGNIEMLDALLGLKADPNIQDNDGQSPLHYAVSCEHQDIVERLLKTSINLKLQDVDGLTITDIETTPEIKHLLEQYVT
;
A
#
# COMPACT_ATOMS: atom_id res chain seq x y z
N MET A 1 41.31 11.07 -23.16
CA MET A 1 40.24 12.03 -22.83
C MET A 1 39.62 11.52 -21.56
N ALA A 2 39.86 12.21 -20.48
CA ALA A 2 39.39 11.82 -19.17
C ALA A 2 37.91 12.23 -19.06
N ASP A 3 37.05 11.28 -18.69
CA ASP A 3 35.67 11.54 -18.28
C ASP A 3 35.75 12.25 -16.93
N ASP A 4 35.35 13.52 -16.92
CA ASP A 4 35.12 14.29 -15.68
C ASP A 4 33.86 13.73 -14.99
N GLU A 5 34.02 12.74 -14.15
CA GLU A 5 33.06 12.46 -13.08
C GLU A 5 33.13 13.66 -12.10
N LEU A 6 32.14 14.56 -12.21
CA LEU A 6 31.87 15.59 -11.21
C LEU A 6 31.44 14.89 -9.93
N GLY A 7 32.41 14.45 -9.12
CA GLY A 7 32.21 13.92 -7.80
C GLY A 7 31.61 15.01 -6.91
N ILE A 8 30.39 14.80 -6.43
CA ILE A 8 29.75 15.60 -5.37
C ILE A 8 30.61 15.41 -4.11
N SER A 9 31.04 16.51 -3.46
CA SER A 9 31.83 16.42 -2.23
C SER A 9 30.95 15.90 -1.07
N GLU A 10 31.57 15.27 -0.06
CA GLU A 10 30.85 14.84 1.15
C GLU A 10 30.13 16.01 1.83
N ASP A 11 30.72 17.20 1.81
CA ASP A 11 30.13 18.43 2.36
C ASP A 11 28.85 18.84 1.61
N ASP A 12 28.79 18.66 0.28
CA ASP A 12 27.60 18.98 -0.54
C ASP A 12 26.43 18.00 -0.26
N VAL A 13 26.73 16.75 0.09
CA VAL A 13 25.74 15.74 0.46
C VAL A 13 25.11 16.04 1.81
N ASP A 14 25.92 16.48 2.78
CA ASP A 14 25.45 16.84 4.12
C ASP A 14 24.54 18.08 4.05
N GLU A 15 24.92 19.12 3.27
CA GLU A 15 24.11 20.32 3.06
C GLU A 15 22.75 19.99 2.40
N LEU A 16 22.74 19.12 1.38
CA LEU A 16 21.53 18.66 0.71
C LEU A 16 20.61 17.89 1.69
N SER A 17 21.19 17.06 2.54
CA SER A 17 20.46 16.28 3.54
C SER A 17 19.79 17.20 4.57
N GLU A 18 20.51 18.20 5.08
CA GLU A 18 19.94 19.19 5.99
C GLU A 18 18.80 19.98 5.34
N LEU A 19 18.99 20.44 4.10
CA LEU A 19 17.98 21.18 3.35
C LEU A 19 16.72 20.32 3.11
N PHE A 20 16.91 19.04 2.77
CA PHE A 20 15.80 18.08 2.61
C PHE A 20 15.02 17.88 3.91
N HIS A 21 15.70 17.74 5.05
CA HIS A 21 15.05 17.61 6.35
C HIS A 21 14.25 18.87 6.71
N LEU A 22 14.80 20.06 6.49
CA LEU A 22 14.10 21.33 6.71
C LEU A 22 12.86 21.43 5.81
N ALA A 23 12.99 21.11 4.52
CA ALA A 23 11.89 21.13 3.57
C ALA A 23 10.79 20.13 3.95
N SER A 24 11.15 18.94 4.42
CA SER A 24 10.16 17.91 4.83
C SER A 24 9.38 18.35 6.07
N ASN A 25 10.04 18.98 7.03
CA ASN A 25 9.40 19.54 8.22
C ASN A 25 8.46 20.71 7.85
N PHE A 26 8.89 21.58 6.92
CA PHE A 26 8.03 22.64 6.40
C PHE A 26 6.77 22.10 5.74
N VAL A 27 6.88 21.12 4.82
CA VAL A 27 5.73 20.52 4.15
C VAL A 27 4.76 19.92 5.15
N ARG A 28 5.26 19.27 6.20
CA ARG A 28 4.43 18.69 7.26
C ARG A 28 3.62 19.72 8.03
N SER A 29 4.22 20.87 8.35
CA SER A 29 3.52 21.95 9.08
C SER A 29 2.62 22.81 8.21
N SER A 30 2.82 22.78 6.88
CA SER A 30 2.20 23.70 5.92
C SER A 30 1.52 22.95 4.75
N THR A 31 0.87 21.82 5.04
CA THR A 31 0.21 20.96 4.02
C THR A 31 -0.80 21.69 3.16
N ASN A 32 -1.49 22.69 3.72
CA ASN A 32 -2.47 23.50 3.01
C ASN A 32 -1.87 24.37 1.88
N SER A 33 -0.54 24.52 1.86
CA SER A 33 0.18 25.26 0.80
C SER A 33 0.39 24.43 -0.46
N PHE A 34 0.02 23.15 -0.44
CA PHE A 34 0.23 22.20 -1.52
C PHE A 34 -1.08 21.55 -1.95
N ASN A 35 -1.28 21.38 -3.25
CA ASN A 35 -2.40 20.60 -3.75
C ASN A 35 -2.12 19.07 -3.62
N GLN A 36 -3.16 18.26 -3.87
CA GLN A 36 -3.07 16.80 -3.70
C GLN A 36 -2.01 16.16 -4.61
N GLU A 37 -1.87 16.63 -5.84
CA GLU A 37 -0.86 16.13 -6.79
C GLU A 37 0.56 16.46 -6.34
N GLN A 38 0.78 17.69 -5.84
CA GLN A 38 2.07 18.11 -5.29
C GLN A 38 2.45 17.31 -4.03
N LEU A 39 1.49 17.05 -3.14
CA LEU A 39 1.72 16.21 -1.96
C LEU A 39 2.07 14.77 -2.35
N LEU A 40 1.43 14.22 -3.38
CA LEU A 40 1.74 12.88 -3.89
C LEU A 40 3.15 12.82 -4.51
N TYR A 41 3.50 13.84 -5.29
CA TYR A 41 4.85 14.00 -5.86
C TYR A 41 5.93 14.04 -4.76
N LEU A 42 5.71 14.86 -3.72
CA LEU A 42 6.61 14.99 -2.58
C LEU A 42 6.67 13.70 -1.76
N TYR A 43 5.54 13.04 -1.53
CA TYR A 43 5.51 11.75 -0.84
C TYR A 43 6.42 10.71 -1.50
N ALA A 44 6.32 10.54 -2.81
CA ALA A 44 7.12 9.56 -3.55
C ALA A 44 8.62 9.81 -3.40
N ARG A 45 9.06 11.09 -3.55
CA ARG A 45 10.48 11.45 -3.40
C ARG A 45 10.97 11.32 -1.96
N PHE A 46 10.12 11.63 -1.00
CA PHE A 46 10.42 11.42 0.42
C PHE A 46 10.68 9.93 0.72
N LYS A 47 9.80 9.06 0.22
CA LYS A 47 9.97 7.60 0.37
C LYS A 47 11.23 7.11 -0.33
N GLN A 48 11.49 7.56 -1.56
CA GLN A 48 12.70 7.19 -2.30
C GLN A 48 13.98 7.64 -1.61
N ALA A 49 13.97 8.86 -1.04
CA ALA A 49 15.13 9.39 -0.32
C ALA A 49 15.42 8.66 1.00
N ASN A 50 14.40 8.16 1.70
CA ASN A 50 14.58 7.51 3.00
C ASN A 50 14.66 5.99 2.89
N ASP A 51 13.77 5.37 2.10
CA ASP A 51 13.58 3.92 2.06
C ASP A 51 14.19 3.29 0.79
N GLY A 52 14.59 4.11 -0.20
CA GLY A 52 15.08 3.64 -1.49
C GLY A 52 13.96 3.20 -2.44
N PRO A 53 14.25 2.30 -3.40
CA PRO A 53 13.27 1.78 -4.35
C PRO A 53 12.08 1.09 -3.68
N CYS A 54 10.90 1.16 -4.31
CA CYS A 54 9.68 0.56 -3.77
C CYS A 54 9.69 -0.96 -3.92
N PHE A 55 9.92 -1.69 -2.82
CA PHE A 55 9.86 -3.15 -2.74
C PHE A 55 8.63 -3.65 -1.97
N VAL A 56 7.77 -2.75 -1.48
CA VAL A 56 6.55 -3.15 -0.80
C VAL A 56 5.50 -3.64 -1.81
N SER A 57 4.69 -4.61 -1.39
CA SER A 57 3.59 -5.12 -2.21
C SER A 57 2.57 -4.02 -2.53
N LYS A 58 1.87 -4.19 -3.66
CA LYS A 58 0.82 -3.28 -4.10
C LYS A 58 -0.30 -3.23 -3.05
N PRO A 59 -0.79 -2.05 -2.65
CA PRO A 59 -1.92 -1.93 -1.74
C PRO A 59 -3.19 -2.56 -2.31
N GLY A 60 -4.07 -3.01 -1.42
CA GLY A 60 -5.32 -3.66 -1.74
C GLY A 60 -6.22 -2.83 -2.67
N MET A 61 -7.17 -3.49 -3.32
CA MET A 61 -8.00 -2.90 -4.39
C MET A 61 -8.80 -1.68 -3.91
N PHE A 62 -9.23 -1.67 -2.66
CA PHE A 62 -10.02 -0.58 -2.06
C PHE A 62 -9.17 0.52 -1.39
N ASP A 63 -7.86 0.33 -1.25
CA ASP A 63 -6.96 1.38 -0.78
C ASP A 63 -6.54 2.31 -1.93
N PHE A 64 -7.49 3.09 -2.42
CA PHE A 64 -7.25 4.02 -3.53
C PHE A 64 -6.16 5.05 -3.23
N GLN A 65 -6.04 5.48 -1.97
CA GLN A 65 -5.00 6.42 -1.58
C GLN A 65 -3.63 5.75 -1.48
N GLY A 66 -3.60 4.56 -0.87
CA GLY A 66 -2.40 3.73 -0.81
C GLY A 66 -1.89 3.37 -2.19
N LYS A 67 -2.77 2.99 -3.13
CA LYS A 67 -2.42 2.71 -4.52
C LYS A 67 -1.78 3.93 -5.21
N LYS A 68 -2.40 5.11 -5.13
CA LYS A 68 -1.83 6.34 -5.71
C LYS A 68 -0.44 6.64 -5.13
N LYS A 69 -0.26 6.50 -3.82
CA LYS A 69 1.02 6.67 -3.13
C LYS A 69 2.05 5.64 -3.60
N TRP A 70 1.64 4.37 -3.67
CA TRP A 70 2.48 3.26 -4.10
C TRP A 70 2.91 3.43 -5.56
N GLU A 71 1.98 3.72 -6.47
CA GLU A 71 2.26 3.96 -7.89
C GLU A 71 3.22 5.13 -8.08
N ALA A 72 2.99 6.24 -7.37
CA ALA A 72 3.87 7.40 -7.43
C ALA A 72 5.29 7.08 -6.95
N TRP A 73 5.45 6.26 -5.90
CA TRP A 73 6.76 5.82 -5.42
C TRP A 73 7.37 4.76 -6.35
N LYS A 74 6.60 3.77 -6.78
CA LYS A 74 7.04 2.71 -7.69
C LYS A 74 7.54 3.26 -9.02
N SER A 75 6.92 4.34 -9.55
CA SER A 75 7.32 4.99 -10.79
C SER A 75 8.70 5.67 -10.75
N LEU A 76 9.30 5.82 -9.55
CA LEU A 76 10.66 6.39 -9.42
C LEU A 76 11.75 5.35 -9.67
N GLU A 77 11.39 4.07 -9.72
CA GLU A 77 12.30 2.95 -10.00
C GLU A 77 13.60 3.00 -9.17
N ASN A 78 14.72 3.12 -9.85
CA ASN A 78 16.07 3.13 -9.26
C ASN A 78 16.63 4.55 -9.07
N LYS A 79 15.76 5.57 -9.00
CA LYS A 79 16.22 6.95 -8.74
C LYS A 79 17.05 7.00 -7.46
N THR A 80 18.19 7.68 -7.50
CA THR A 80 19.09 7.75 -6.35
C THR A 80 18.49 8.59 -5.21
N ARG A 81 19.00 8.38 -4.01
CA ARG A 81 18.63 9.15 -2.80
C ARG A 81 18.82 10.65 -3.02
N GLU A 82 19.97 11.01 -3.57
CA GLU A 82 20.34 12.42 -3.82
C GLU A 82 19.44 13.09 -4.87
N GLU A 83 19.14 12.40 -5.98
CA GLU A 83 18.20 12.90 -6.98
C GLU A 83 16.82 13.11 -6.39
N ALA A 84 16.35 12.17 -5.56
CA ALA A 84 15.05 12.30 -4.90
C ALA A 84 15.01 13.47 -3.92
N MET A 85 16.10 13.71 -3.14
CA MET A 85 16.23 14.87 -2.26
C MET A 85 16.26 16.19 -3.04
N LYS A 86 17.02 16.27 -4.13
CA LYS A 86 17.10 17.45 -5.00
C LYS A 86 15.74 17.79 -5.61
N GLU A 87 15.03 16.78 -6.14
CA GLU A 87 13.70 16.98 -6.71
C GLU A 87 12.68 17.41 -5.66
N TYR A 88 12.76 16.85 -4.44
CA TYR A 88 11.90 17.23 -3.32
C TYR A 88 12.08 18.70 -2.94
N THR A 89 13.30 19.10 -2.63
CA THR A 89 13.64 20.48 -2.21
C THR A 89 13.33 21.50 -3.30
N SER A 90 13.64 21.17 -4.56
CA SER A 90 13.32 22.02 -5.72
C SER A 90 11.80 22.20 -5.86
N LYS A 91 11.00 21.12 -5.68
CA LYS A 91 9.55 21.22 -5.75
C LYS A 91 8.95 22.08 -4.66
N VAL A 92 9.47 21.99 -3.43
CA VAL A 92 9.05 22.84 -2.30
C VAL A 92 9.37 24.30 -2.60
N THR A 93 10.58 24.60 -3.05
CA THR A 93 11.02 25.98 -3.38
C THR A 93 10.21 26.56 -4.55
N LEU A 94 9.89 25.76 -5.58
CA LEU A 94 9.05 26.22 -6.69
C LEU A 94 7.59 26.50 -6.27
N THR A 95 7.09 25.77 -5.28
CA THR A 95 5.70 25.93 -4.82
C THR A 95 5.57 27.06 -3.80
N VAL A 96 6.53 27.20 -2.89
CA VAL A 96 6.58 28.25 -1.86
C VAL A 96 8.00 28.85 -1.85
N PRO A 97 8.27 29.89 -2.65
CA PRO A 97 9.64 30.38 -2.87
C PRO A 97 10.41 30.73 -1.60
N ASP A 98 9.78 31.32 -0.61
CA ASP A 98 10.43 31.81 0.62
C ASP A 98 10.23 30.88 1.82
N TRP A 99 9.99 29.57 1.58
CA TRP A 99 9.68 28.61 2.64
C TRP A 99 10.77 28.52 3.73
N ASN A 100 12.05 28.65 3.36
CA ASN A 100 13.21 28.56 4.25
C ASN A 100 13.36 29.78 5.16
N LEU A 101 12.85 30.95 4.76
CA LEU A 101 12.82 32.17 5.57
C LEU A 101 11.68 32.16 6.59
N GLN A 102 10.58 31.44 6.27
CA GLN A 102 9.39 31.36 7.11
C GLN A 102 9.49 30.27 8.19
N PHE A 103 10.42 29.33 8.02
CA PHE A 103 10.58 28.18 8.91
C PHE A 103 11.70 28.43 9.94
N ASP A 104 11.34 28.80 11.17
CA ASP A 104 12.31 28.94 12.26
C ASP A 104 12.81 27.56 12.73
N ARG A 105 14.14 27.33 12.67
CA ARG A 105 14.81 26.08 13.12
C ARG A 105 14.41 25.63 14.52
N ARG A 106 13.86 26.50 15.35
CA ARG A 106 13.40 26.21 16.72
C ARG A 106 12.11 25.39 16.79
N GLN A 107 11.37 25.24 15.69
CA GLN A 107 10.15 24.41 15.61
C GLN A 107 10.40 22.99 15.09
N ALA A 108 11.60 22.68 14.66
CA ALA A 108 12.00 21.32 14.26
C ALA A 108 12.22 20.47 15.54
N GLY A 109 11.16 19.92 16.09
CA GLY A 109 11.28 18.94 17.18
C GLY A 109 11.99 17.67 16.68
N ASP A 110 12.85 17.07 17.51
CA ASP A 110 13.66 15.87 17.26
C ASP A 110 12.85 14.57 17.04
N GLY A 111 11.62 14.67 16.55
CA GLY A 111 10.75 13.53 16.31
C GLY A 111 10.70 13.12 14.84
N TRP A 112 11.39 12.05 14.48
CA TRP A 112 11.23 11.36 13.21
C TRP A 112 9.78 10.84 13.06
N VAL A 113 8.95 11.56 12.33
CA VAL A 113 7.60 11.10 11.99
C VAL A 113 7.43 11.17 10.48
N GLY A 114 7.22 10.02 9.86
CA GLY A 114 7.02 9.92 8.40
C GLY A 114 5.95 10.88 7.89
N VAL A 115 6.24 11.54 6.77
CA VAL A 115 5.30 12.46 6.10
C VAL A 115 4.18 11.64 5.45
N SER A 116 3.26 11.13 6.23
CA SER A 116 1.97 10.67 5.75
C SER A 116 0.94 11.78 5.98
N THR A 117 1.09 12.88 5.24
CA THR A 117 0.23 14.07 5.38
C THR A 117 -1.06 14.00 4.58
N MET A 118 -1.27 12.95 3.80
CA MET A 118 -2.61 12.64 3.33
C MET A 118 -3.34 12.03 4.53
N SER A 119 -4.33 12.76 5.04
CA SER A 119 -5.19 12.27 6.12
C SER A 119 -5.71 10.89 5.74
N ASN A 120 -5.36 9.91 6.57
CA ASN A 120 -6.05 8.63 6.51
C ASN A 120 -7.49 8.95 6.90
N THR A 121 -8.42 8.82 5.96
CA THR A 121 -9.85 9.02 6.21
C THR A 121 -10.45 7.85 7.00
N ASP A 122 -9.64 6.82 7.28
CA ASP A 122 -10.05 5.74 8.15
C ASP A 122 -10.24 6.32 9.57
N THR A 123 -11.48 6.46 9.95
CA THR A 123 -11.83 6.79 11.35
C THR A 123 -11.25 5.70 12.24
N VAL A 124 -10.40 6.09 13.19
CA VAL A 124 -9.86 5.15 14.18
C VAL A 124 -11.05 4.63 15.00
N ILE A 125 -11.46 3.40 14.71
CA ILE A 125 -12.53 2.73 15.45
C ILE A 125 -11.91 2.21 16.74
N GLU A 126 -12.49 2.56 17.91
CA GLU A 126 -12.07 1.99 19.18
C GLU A 126 -12.29 0.47 19.17
N ASP A 127 -11.35 -0.29 19.72
CA ASP A 127 -11.34 -1.77 19.69
C ASP A 127 -12.65 -2.42 20.14
N ARG A 128 -13.33 -1.82 21.12
CA ARG A 128 -14.65 -2.29 21.60
C ARG A 128 -15.77 -2.23 20.55
N ASN A 129 -15.59 -1.41 19.51
CA ASN A 129 -16.59 -1.18 18.46
C ASN A 129 -16.21 -1.87 17.15
N LYS A 130 -15.02 -2.49 17.08
CA LYS A 130 -14.54 -3.17 15.87
C LYS A 130 -15.32 -4.46 15.59
N THR A 131 -15.65 -4.64 14.34
CA THR A 131 -16.23 -5.88 13.80
C THR A 131 -15.13 -6.83 13.33
N ALA A 132 -15.51 -8.05 12.91
CA ALA A 132 -14.58 -8.98 12.30
C ALA A 132 -13.89 -8.38 11.05
N PHE A 133 -14.63 -7.59 10.28
CA PHE A 133 -14.08 -6.93 9.08
C PHE A 133 -13.06 -5.84 9.43
N ASP A 134 -13.27 -5.10 10.52
CA ASP A 134 -12.32 -4.07 10.95
C ASP A 134 -11.00 -4.70 11.38
N TRP A 135 -11.04 -5.77 12.19
CA TRP A 135 -9.84 -6.54 12.56
C TRP A 135 -9.13 -7.13 11.36
N CYS A 136 -9.90 -7.58 10.35
CA CYS A 136 -9.35 -8.10 9.11
C CYS A 136 -8.64 -7.01 8.30
N LYS A 137 -9.26 -5.82 8.17
CA LYS A 137 -8.69 -4.65 7.50
C LYS A 137 -7.43 -4.14 8.17
N ASP A 138 -7.37 -4.20 9.50
CA ASP A 138 -6.20 -3.81 10.29
C ASP A 138 -5.06 -4.85 10.22
N GLY A 139 -5.33 -6.05 9.69
CA GLY A 139 -4.37 -7.14 9.61
C GLY A 139 -4.11 -7.84 10.94
N ASP A 140 -4.95 -7.61 11.95
CA ASP A 140 -4.79 -8.18 13.28
C ASP A 140 -5.43 -9.58 13.38
N THR A 141 -4.67 -10.58 12.95
CA THR A 141 -5.09 -11.98 12.96
C THR A 141 -5.49 -12.47 14.36
N LYS A 142 -4.78 -12.03 15.40
CA LYS A 142 -5.02 -12.52 16.78
C LYS A 142 -6.37 -12.03 17.31
N HIS A 143 -6.65 -10.75 17.19
CA HIS A 143 -7.93 -10.18 17.63
C HIS A 143 -9.09 -10.68 16.78
N LEU A 144 -8.90 -10.83 15.46
CA LEU A 144 -9.90 -11.43 14.57
C LEU A 144 -10.29 -12.85 15.04
N LEU A 145 -9.30 -13.73 15.27
CA LEU A 145 -9.56 -15.10 15.72
C LEU A 145 -10.23 -15.16 17.09
N HIS A 146 -9.83 -14.28 18.01
CA HIS A 146 -10.50 -14.17 19.31
C HIS A 146 -11.95 -13.73 19.14
N TYR A 147 -12.20 -12.70 18.32
CA TYR A 147 -13.54 -12.20 18.03
C TYR A 147 -14.43 -13.29 17.43
N LEU A 148 -13.98 -13.99 16.40
CA LEU A 148 -14.74 -15.08 15.75
C LEU A 148 -15.11 -16.20 16.72
N LYS A 149 -14.18 -16.57 17.63
CA LYS A 149 -14.43 -17.60 18.64
C LYS A 149 -15.44 -17.16 19.71
N THR A 150 -15.37 -15.91 20.16
CA THR A 150 -16.21 -15.39 21.25
C THR A 150 -17.63 -15.08 20.78
N THR A 151 -17.76 -14.47 19.59
CA THR A 151 -19.06 -14.07 19.03
C THR A 151 -19.76 -15.17 18.25
N LYS A 152 -19.05 -16.29 17.93
CA LYS A 152 -19.53 -17.36 17.04
C LYS A 152 -20.02 -16.82 15.69
N THR A 153 -19.42 -15.74 15.22
CA THR A 153 -19.75 -15.13 13.93
C THR A 153 -19.42 -16.11 12.81
N ASN A 154 -20.30 -16.20 11.82
CA ASN A 154 -20.07 -17.01 10.62
C ASN A 154 -18.85 -16.44 9.86
N VAL A 155 -17.82 -17.27 9.66
CA VAL A 155 -16.59 -16.90 8.93
C VAL A 155 -16.88 -16.49 7.48
N ASN A 156 -17.99 -17.00 6.90
CA ASN A 156 -18.44 -16.71 5.54
C ASN A 156 -19.47 -15.57 5.47
N LYS A 157 -19.64 -14.81 6.56
CA LYS A 157 -20.51 -13.64 6.54
C LYS A 157 -20.00 -12.64 5.53
N GLN A 158 -20.91 -12.09 4.72
CA GLN A 158 -20.62 -11.03 3.76
C GLN A 158 -20.92 -9.65 4.36
N ASP A 159 -20.13 -8.65 3.97
CA ASP A 159 -20.40 -7.25 4.27
C ASP A 159 -21.39 -6.62 3.26
N GLU A 160 -21.56 -5.30 3.30
CA GLU A 160 -22.48 -4.56 2.42
C GLU A 160 -22.12 -4.68 0.92
N ASN A 161 -20.84 -4.91 0.61
CA ASN A 161 -20.34 -5.12 -0.74
C ASN A 161 -20.35 -6.60 -1.16
N GLY A 162 -20.89 -7.49 -0.33
CA GLY A 162 -20.85 -8.93 -0.57
C GLY A 162 -19.50 -9.58 -0.25
N MET A 163 -18.53 -8.85 0.29
CA MET A 163 -17.19 -9.35 0.58
C MET A 163 -17.17 -10.16 1.87
N THR A 164 -16.47 -11.29 1.86
CA THR A 164 -16.17 -12.09 3.05
C THR A 164 -14.83 -11.66 3.67
N LEU A 165 -14.50 -12.20 4.84
CA LEU A 165 -13.18 -12.01 5.46
C LEU A 165 -12.04 -12.51 4.54
N LEU A 166 -12.28 -13.56 3.73
CA LEU A 166 -11.29 -14.03 2.75
C LEU A 166 -11.03 -13.01 1.65
N HIS A 167 -12.03 -12.29 1.17
CA HIS A 167 -11.83 -11.21 0.18
C HIS A 167 -10.89 -10.14 0.73
N TRP A 168 -11.18 -9.64 1.93
CA TRP A 168 -10.34 -8.63 2.60
C TRP A 168 -8.93 -9.14 2.88
N THR A 169 -8.80 -10.40 3.26
CA THR A 169 -7.48 -11.03 3.51
C THR A 169 -6.67 -11.14 2.23
N CYS A 170 -7.30 -11.52 1.11
CA CYS A 170 -6.67 -11.61 -0.19
C CYS A 170 -6.31 -10.23 -0.75
N ASP A 171 -7.16 -9.23 -0.55
CA ASP A 171 -6.91 -7.83 -0.91
C ASP A 171 -5.69 -7.27 -0.16
N ARG A 172 -5.50 -7.62 1.11
CA ARG A 172 -4.39 -7.13 1.96
C ARG A 172 -3.11 -7.96 1.88
N GLY A 173 -3.15 -9.13 1.25
CA GLY A 173 -1.98 -10.00 1.13
C GLY A 173 -1.53 -10.65 2.45
N ASN A 174 -2.44 -10.86 3.41
CA ASN A 174 -2.10 -11.42 4.72
C ASN A 174 -2.19 -12.96 4.72
N ILE A 175 -1.07 -13.61 4.45
CA ILE A 175 -0.98 -15.09 4.36
C ILE A 175 -1.29 -15.78 5.69
N GLU A 176 -0.88 -15.21 6.85
CA GLU A 176 -1.17 -15.77 8.17
C GLU A 176 -2.68 -15.80 8.44
N MET A 177 -3.36 -14.70 8.10
CA MET A 177 -4.80 -14.59 8.26
C MET A 177 -5.55 -15.51 7.29
N LEU A 178 -5.07 -15.65 6.05
CA LEU A 178 -5.63 -16.59 5.07
C LEU A 178 -5.62 -18.02 5.62
N ASP A 179 -4.47 -18.48 6.10
CA ASP A 179 -4.33 -19.84 6.66
C ASP A 179 -5.25 -20.04 7.86
N ALA A 180 -5.36 -19.05 8.72
CA ALA A 180 -6.24 -19.09 9.88
C ALA A 180 -7.73 -19.21 9.48
N LEU A 181 -8.19 -18.42 8.50
CA LEU A 181 -9.57 -18.44 8.01
C LEU A 181 -9.90 -19.74 7.26
N LEU A 182 -8.99 -20.24 6.41
CA LEU A 182 -9.14 -21.54 5.76
C LEU A 182 -9.20 -22.68 6.79
N GLY A 183 -8.43 -22.60 7.87
CA GLY A 183 -8.50 -23.52 9.03
C GLY A 183 -9.88 -23.51 9.71
N LEU A 184 -10.58 -22.37 9.70
CA LEU A 184 -11.95 -22.22 10.20
C LEU A 184 -13.03 -22.60 9.15
N LYS A 185 -12.65 -23.20 8.03
CA LYS A 185 -13.53 -23.61 6.93
C LYS A 185 -14.19 -22.43 6.18
N ALA A 186 -13.48 -21.31 6.07
CA ALA A 186 -13.90 -20.25 5.17
C ALA A 186 -13.96 -20.77 3.71
N ASP A 187 -15.04 -20.44 2.99
CA ASP A 187 -15.24 -20.86 1.61
C ASP A 187 -14.56 -19.88 0.65
N PRO A 188 -13.56 -20.33 -0.14
CA PRO A 188 -12.83 -19.48 -1.06
C PRO A 188 -13.58 -19.17 -2.36
N ASN A 189 -14.78 -19.73 -2.56
CA ASN A 189 -15.55 -19.61 -3.79
C ASN A 189 -16.76 -18.65 -3.69
N ILE A 190 -16.96 -18.02 -2.55
CA ILE A 190 -18.00 -17.00 -2.42
C ILE A 190 -17.63 -15.81 -3.30
N GLN A 191 -18.61 -15.30 -4.03
CA GLN A 191 -18.47 -14.11 -4.87
C GLN A 191 -19.10 -12.90 -4.17
N ASP A 192 -18.48 -11.74 -4.32
CA ASP A 192 -19.03 -10.48 -3.88
C ASP A 192 -20.12 -9.93 -4.82
N ASN A 193 -20.57 -8.70 -4.62
CA ASN A 193 -21.62 -8.08 -5.45
C ASN A 193 -21.18 -7.83 -6.90
N ASP A 194 -19.88 -7.77 -7.16
CA ASP A 194 -19.30 -7.63 -8.50
C ASP A 194 -18.95 -8.99 -9.14
N GLY A 195 -19.35 -10.10 -8.50
CA GLY A 195 -19.08 -11.46 -8.97
C GLY A 195 -17.63 -11.90 -8.75
N GLN A 196 -16.81 -11.13 -8.05
CA GLN A 196 -15.42 -11.45 -7.80
C GLN A 196 -15.26 -12.39 -6.60
N SER A 197 -14.42 -13.41 -6.74
CA SER A 197 -14.03 -14.29 -5.64
C SER A 197 -12.77 -13.79 -4.93
N PRO A 198 -12.40 -14.31 -3.74
CA PRO A 198 -11.14 -13.98 -3.08
C PRO A 198 -9.91 -14.16 -3.98
N LEU A 199 -9.92 -15.14 -4.90
CA LEU A 199 -8.82 -15.34 -5.83
C LEU A 199 -8.72 -14.21 -6.87
N HIS A 200 -9.84 -13.63 -7.34
CA HIS A 200 -9.81 -12.45 -8.23
C HIS A 200 -9.05 -11.29 -7.57
N TYR A 201 -9.30 -11.05 -6.28
CA TYR A 201 -8.59 -10.04 -5.49
C TYR A 201 -7.10 -10.33 -5.36
N ALA A 202 -6.73 -11.58 -5.03
CA ALA A 202 -5.33 -11.97 -4.89
C ALA A 202 -4.54 -11.78 -6.20
N VAL A 203 -5.14 -12.12 -7.35
CA VAL A 203 -4.55 -11.96 -8.68
C VAL A 203 -4.44 -10.48 -9.05
N SER A 204 -5.52 -9.70 -8.88
CA SER A 204 -5.54 -8.26 -9.19
C SER A 204 -4.57 -7.43 -8.33
N CYS A 205 -4.31 -7.87 -7.08
CA CYS A 205 -3.36 -7.25 -6.17
C CYS A 205 -1.95 -7.83 -6.26
N GLU A 206 -1.73 -8.82 -7.14
CA GLU A 206 -0.42 -9.44 -7.40
C GLU A 206 0.19 -10.13 -6.16
N HIS A 207 -0.65 -10.67 -5.27
CA HIS A 207 -0.20 -11.40 -4.07
C HIS A 207 0.07 -12.86 -4.41
N GLN A 208 1.28 -13.15 -4.93
CA GLN A 208 1.66 -14.47 -5.43
C GLN A 208 1.52 -15.58 -4.38
N ASP A 209 1.97 -15.34 -3.15
CA ASP A 209 1.89 -16.29 -2.03
C ASP A 209 0.44 -16.66 -1.67
N ILE A 210 -0.47 -15.69 -1.69
CA ILE A 210 -1.92 -15.89 -1.51
C ILE A 210 -2.49 -16.72 -2.66
N VAL A 211 -2.14 -16.39 -3.92
CA VAL A 211 -2.57 -17.14 -5.10
C VAL A 211 -2.12 -18.60 -4.99
N GLU A 212 -0.84 -18.85 -4.73
CA GLU A 212 -0.30 -20.21 -4.56
C GLU A 212 -1.03 -20.98 -3.45
N ARG A 213 -1.35 -20.31 -2.36
CA ARG A 213 -2.03 -20.93 -1.22
C ARG A 213 -3.48 -21.27 -1.54
N LEU A 214 -4.21 -20.38 -2.22
CA LEU A 214 -5.60 -20.62 -2.65
C LEU A 214 -5.69 -21.73 -3.68
N LEU A 215 -4.79 -21.80 -4.66
CA LEU A 215 -4.75 -22.84 -5.68
C LEU A 215 -4.59 -24.26 -5.09
N LYS A 216 -4.06 -24.39 -3.88
CA LYS A 216 -3.96 -25.67 -3.14
C LYS A 216 -5.26 -26.04 -2.39
N THR A 217 -6.30 -25.23 -2.50
CA THR A 217 -7.63 -25.49 -1.90
C THR A 217 -8.64 -25.96 -2.94
N SER A 218 -9.91 -26.21 -2.54
CA SER A 218 -10.99 -26.58 -3.45
C SER A 218 -11.54 -25.32 -4.17
N ILE A 219 -10.66 -24.59 -4.84
CA ILE A 219 -10.98 -23.35 -5.55
C ILE A 219 -11.64 -23.63 -6.92
N ASN A 220 -12.63 -22.84 -7.28
CA ASN A 220 -13.26 -22.89 -8.60
C ASN A 220 -12.68 -21.77 -9.50
N LEU A 221 -11.81 -22.16 -10.44
CA LEU A 221 -11.14 -21.22 -11.36
C LEU A 221 -12.03 -20.69 -12.48
N LYS A 222 -13.27 -21.21 -12.60
CA LYS A 222 -14.21 -20.84 -13.68
C LYS A 222 -15.24 -19.81 -13.23
N LEU A 223 -15.11 -19.28 -12.03
CA LEU A 223 -15.99 -18.21 -11.57
C LEU A 223 -15.77 -16.97 -12.43
N GLN A 224 -16.86 -16.35 -12.84
CA GLN A 224 -16.86 -15.13 -13.65
C GLN A 224 -17.37 -13.97 -12.82
N ASP A 225 -16.78 -12.82 -13.02
CA ASP A 225 -17.30 -11.57 -12.48
C ASP A 225 -18.53 -11.07 -13.28
N VAL A 226 -19.06 -9.91 -12.91
CA VAL A 226 -20.24 -9.30 -13.58
C VAL A 226 -19.99 -8.94 -15.04
N ASP A 227 -18.73 -8.77 -15.45
CA ASP A 227 -18.32 -8.52 -16.84
C ASP A 227 -18.08 -9.82 -17.63
N GLY A 228 -18.26 -10.98 -16.98
CA GLY A 228 -18.04 -12.30 -17.56
C GLY A 228 -16.57 -12.71 -17.64
N LEU A 229 -15.68 -11.99 -16.98
CA LEU A 229 -14.25 -12.28 -16.94
C LEU A 229 -13.92 -13.30 -15.86
N THR A 230 -13.02 -14.23 -16.19
CA THR A 230 -12.44 -15.18 -15.25
C THR A 230 -11.10 -14.67 -14.73
N ILE A 231 -10.54 -15.34 -13.72
CA ILE A 231 -9.21 -15.01 -13.18
C ILE A 231 -8.09 -15.04 -14.22
N THR A 232 -8.26 -15.82 -15.32
CA THR A 232 -7.25 -15.92 -16.39
C THR A 232 -7.30 -14.73 -17.36
N ASP A 233 -8.38 -13.96 -17.33
CA ASP A 233 -8.56 -12.76 -18.15
C ASP A 233 -8.00 -11.50 -17.47
N ILE A 234 -7.67 -11.59 -16.16
CA ILE A 234 -7.10 -10.48 -15.41
C ILE A 234 -5.64 -10.25 -15.80
N GLU A 235 -5.30 -9.01 -16.11
CA GLU A 235 -3.91 -8.62 -16.35
C GLU A 235 -3.10 -8.70 -15.04
N THR A 236 -2.04 -9.50 -15.03
CA THR A 236 -1.23 -9.80 -13.86
C THR A 236 0.22 -10.10 -14.22
N THR A 237 1.07 -10.32 -13.21
CA THR A 237 2.48 -10.64 -13.43
C THR A 237 2.68 -11.97 -14.16
N PRO A 238 3.79 -12.12 -14.93
CA PRO A 238 4.10 -13.38 -15.64
C PRO A 238 4.16 -14.59 -14.71
N GLU A 239 4.63 -14.41 -13.47
CA GLU A 239 4.75 -15.45 -12.45
C GLU A 239 3.38 -15.97 -12.04
N ILE A 240 2.42 -15.09 -11.74
CA ILE A 240 1.05 -15.45 -11.38
C ILE A 240 0.35 -16.10 -12.56
N LYS A 241 0.52 -15.55 -13.76
CA LYS A 241 -0.04 -16.12 -14.98
C LYS A 241 0.42 -17.56 -15.20
N HIS A 242 1.72 -17.80 -15.06
CA HIS A 242 2.28 -19.16 -15.16
C HIS A 242 1.73 -20.12 -14.10
N LEU A 243 1.54 -19.64 -12.86
CA LEU A 243 0.92 -20.42 -11.79
C LEU A 243 -0.55 -20.82 -12.15
N LEU A 244 -1.35 -19.86 -12.61
CA LEU A 244 -2.74 -20.12 -13.00
C LEU A 244 -2.83 -21.14 -14.13
N GLU A 245 -1.96 -21.05 -15.15
CA GLU A 245 -1.92 -21.97 -16.29
C GLU A 245 -1.67 -23.43 -15.86
N GLN A 246 -0.90 -23.67 -14.79
CA GLN A 246 -0.65 -25.02 -14.26
C GLN A 246 -1.88 -25.69 -13.65
N TYR A 247 -2.87 -24.90 -13.20
CA TYR A 247 -4.08 -25.41 -12.53
C TYR A 247 -5.33 -25.38 -13.41
N VAL A 248 -5.30 -24.71 -14.55
CA VAL A 248 -6.44 -24.62 -15.50
C VAL A 248 -6.47 -25.81 -16.47
N THR A 249 -5.40 -26.61 -16.54
CA THR A 249 -5.32 -27.83 -17.35
C THR A 249 -6.08 -28.96 -16.66
#